data_b7177e57bfdb8edd2b464b4c69f292f2
#
_entry.id   b7177e57bfdb8edd2b464b4c69f292f2
#
_cell.length_a   1.000
_cell.length_b   1.000
_cell.length_c   1.000
_cell.angle_alpha   90.00
_cell.angle_beta   90.00
_cell.angle_gamma   90.00
#
_symmetry.space_group_name_H-M   'P 1'
#
loop_
_entity.id
_entity.type
_entity.pdbx_description
1 polymer ?
#
loop_
_entity_poly.entity_id
_entity_poly.type
_entity_poly.pdbx_seq_one_letter_code
_entity_poly.pdbx_strand_id
1 'polypeptide(L)'
;MDYQNCCLCPRQCGADRQTGETGFCGCPATALVAKAMLHKWEEPVLAGPGGSGAVFFGGCTLRCCYCQNAAISGRPAGQAVDSAGLRRIFEELIAQGAENIDLVTPTQFLPTVLPALEPRLPVPVVYNCGGYERVETLKELEGKVDIYLPDLKYADGTLAAALSGAGDYFPVATEAIREMVRQTGPVQWQGEKIVRGTVIRHLILPGQVENSLKVLDWIGETFAPGTVLVSLMRQYTPIGHQKPPLDRRITDEEYDAVLSWMFLNDLEGFTQEAEAADVGFVPDF
;
A
#
# COMPACT_ATOMS: atom_id res chain seq x y z
N MET A 1 -15.44 -2.79 -15.10
CA MET A 1 -15.38 -2.84 -13.62
C MET A 1 -16.45 -1.89 -13.07
N ASP A 2 -17.29 -2.33 -12.12
CA ASP A 2 -18.38 -1.53 -11.55
C ASP A 2 -18.60 -1.86 -10.06
N TYR A 3 -19.62 -1.27 -9.45
CA TYR A 3 -19.98 -1.50 -8.06
C TYR A 3 -21.14 -2.48 -7.86
N GLN A 4 -21.74 -2.99 -8.94
CA GLN A 4 -22.69 -4.08 -8.89
C GLN A 4 -21.92 -5.40 -8.76
N ASN A 5 -22.37 -6.36 -8.01
CA ASN A 5 -21.69 -7.63 -7.82
C ASN A 5 -20.17 -7.47 -7.59
N CYS A 6 -19.79 -6.71 -6.56
CA CYS A 6 -18.44 -6.22 -6.33
C CYS A 6 -17.40 -7.36 -6.19
N CYS A 7 -16.48 -7.42 -7.15
CA CYS A 7 -15.35 -8.36 -7.21
C CYS A 7 -14.01 -7.63 -7.35
N LEU A 8 -13.88 -6.38 -6.87
CA LEU A 8 -12.70 -5.54 -7.04
C LEU A 8 -11.46 -6.05 -6.29
N CYS A 9 -11.65 -6.76 -5.20
CA CYS A 9 -10.57 -7.30 -4.37
C CYS A 9 -10.73 -8.81 -4.16
N PRO A 10 -9.73 -9.50 -3.58
CA PRO A 10 -9.78 -10.94 -3.35
C PRO A 10 -10.92 -11.42 -2.44
N ARG A 11 -11.55 -10.51 -1.68
CA ARG A 11 -12.74 -10.84 -0.88
C ARG A 11 -13.95 -11.24 -1.73
N GLN A 12 -14.05 -10.75 -2.97
CA GLN A 12 -15.10 -11.08 -3.94
C GLN A 12 -16.49 -11.19 -3.30
N CYS A 13 -16.85 -10.19 -2.48
CA CYS A 13 -18.05 -10.24 -1.63
C CYS A 13 -19.37 -10.20 -2.41
N GLY A 14 -19.37 -9.87 -3.71
CA GLY A 14 -20.55 -9.84 -4.55
C GLY A 14 -21.59 -8.76 -4.21
N ALA A 15 -21.30 -7.86 -3.27
CA ALA A 15 -22.24 -6.83 -2.84
C ALA A 15 -22.62 -5.88 -3.99
N ASP A 16 -23.88 -5.57 -4.14
CA ASP A 16 -24.37 -4.48 -5.00
C ASP A 16 -24.31 -3.17 -4.22
N ARG A 17 -23.17 -2.51 -4.34
CA ARG A 17 -22.92 -1.25 -3.63
C ARG A 17 -23.73 -0.07 -4.19
N GLN A 18 -24.28 -0.20 -5.40
CA GLN A 18 -25.16 0.82 -5.98
C GLN A 18 -26.54 0.86 -5.31
N THR A 19 -27.01 -0.28 -4.81
CA THR A 19 -28.25 -0.37 -4.05
C THR A 19 -28.09 -0.14 -2.54
N GLY A 20 -26.85 0.15 -2.10
CA GLY A 20 -26.53 0.41 -0.68
C GLY A 20 -26.04 -0.83 0.09
N GLU A 21 -25.88 -1.97 -0.56
CA GLU A 21 -25.24 -3.12 0.08
C GLU A 21 -23.77 -2.80 0.36
N THR A 22 -23.23 -3.38 1.43
CA THR A 22 -21.83 -3.21 1.80
C THR A 22 -21.14 -4.56 1.89
N GLY A 23 -19.96 -4.64 1.28
CA GLY A 23 -19.10 -5.81 1.39
C GLY A 23 -18.17 -5.74 2.60
N PHE A 24 -17.12 -6.57 2.61
CA PHE A 24 -16.14 -6.63 3.70
C PHE A 24 -15.52 -5.25 4.03
N CYS A 25 -15.19 -4.44 3.02
CA CYS A 25 -14.63 -3.09 3.24
C CYS A 25 -15.62 -2.10 3.84
N GLY A 26 -16.92 -2.39 3.81
CA GLY A 26 -17.99 -1.50 4.29
C GLY A 26 -18.23 -0.27 3.42
N CYS A 27 -17.59 -0.17 2.25
CA CYS A 27 -17.59 1.05 1.43
C CYS A 27 -18.85 1.19 0.55
N PRO A 28 -19.37 2.41 0.35
CA PRO A 28 -20.44 2.71 -0.62
C PRO A 28 -19.92 2.68 -2.06
N ALA A 29 -20.81 2.87 -3.04
CA ALA A 29 -20.47 2.99 -4.46
C ALA A 29 -19.78 4.33 -4.83
N THR A 30 -19.65 5.25 -3.88
CA THR A 30 -18.98 6.55 -4.08
C THR A 30 -17.64 6.53 -3.38
N ALA A 31 -16.59 7.05 -4.02
CA ALA A 31 -15.27 7.12 -3.40
C ALA A 31 -15.29 8.04 -2.16
N LEU A 32 -14.65 7.58 -1.09
CA LEU A 32 -14.50 8.34 0.14
C LEU A 32 -13.03 8.75 0.27
N VAL A 33 -12.74 10.04 0.18
CA VAL A 33 -11.42 10.61 0.46
C VAL A 33 -11.38 11.05 1.91
N ALA A 34 -10.62 10.32 2.72
CA ALA A 34 -10.45 10.63 4.14
C ALA A 34 -9.51 11.83 4.34
N LYS A 35 -8.45 11.90 3.53
CA LYS A 35 -7.51 13.01 3.54
C LYS A 35 -6.81 13.12 2.19
N ALA A 36 -6.51 14.35 1.77
CA ALA A 36 -5.63 14.65 0.64
C ALA A 36 -4.63 15.73 1.08
N MET A 37 -3.31 15.48 0.90
CA MET A 37 -2.28 16.39 1.40
C MET A 37 -0.94 16.15 0.71
N LEU A 38 -0.04 17.14 0.77
CA LEU A 38 1.37 16.92 0.47
C LEU A 38 1.99 16.13 1.63
N HIS A 39 2.42 14.92 1.36
CA HIS A 39 3.09 14.02 2.31
C HIS A 39 4.59 13.99 2.03
N LYS A 40 5.38 14.54 2.96
CA LYS A 40 6.84 14.67 2.80
C LYS A 40 7.62 13.47 3.32
N TRP A 41 6.93 12.54 3.97
CA TRP A 41 7.52 11.38 4.66
C TRP A 41 7.19 10.06 3.96
N GLU A 42 6.84 10.13 2.65
CA GLU A 42 6.72 8.92 1.82
C GLU A 42 8.13 8.37 1.53
N GLU A 43 8.22 7.21 0.92
CA GLU A 43 9.51 6.58 0.60
C GLU A 43 10.49 7.59 -0.04
N PRO A 44 11.74 7.66 0.40
CA PRO A 44 12.69 8.71 0.01
C PRO A 44 12.88 8.89 -1.49
N VAL A 45 12.68 7.80 -2.24
CA VAL A 45 12.81 7.79 -3.72
C VAL A 45 11.55 8.18 -4.46
N LEU A 46 10.41 8.33 -3.78
CA LEU A 46 9.15 8.76 -4.37
C LEU A 46 8.93 10.25 -4.22
N ALA A 47 9.38 10.81 -3.11
CA ALA A 47 9.11 12.18 -2.73
C ALA A 47 10.41 12.99 -2.60
N GLY A 48 10.55 14.02 -3.43
CA GLY A 48 11.56 15.06 -3.25
C GLY A 48 11.04 16.17 -2.32
N PRO A 49 11.60 17.39 -2.40
CA PRO A 49 11.21 18.52 -1.55
C PRO A 49 9.72 18.89 -1.62
N GLY A 50 9.07 18.64 -2.76
CA GLY A 50 7.64 18.89 -2.98
C GLY A 50 6.74 17.92 -2.23
N GLY A 51 7.22 16.71 -1.94
CA GLY A 51 6.45 15.63 -1.34
C GLY A 51 5.53 14.89 -2.31
N SER A 52 4.93 13.80 -1.84
CA SER A 52 3.88 13.07 -2.55
C SER A 52 2.52 13.73 -2.34
N GLY A 53 1.74 13.84 -3.40
CA GLY A 53 0.34 14.21 -3.31
C GLY A 53 -0.50 13.01 -2.85
N ALA A 54 -0.48 12.75 -1.54
CA ALA A 54 -1.12 11.58 -0.97
C ALA A 54 -2.63 11.75 -0.84
N VAL A 55 -3.38 10.77 -1.37
CA VAL A 55 -4.83 10.70 -1.28
C VAL A 55 -5.21 9.42 -0.52
N PHE A 56 -5.64 9.58 0.72
CA PHE A 56 -6.04 8.49 1.60
C PHE A 56 -7.52 8.16 1.40
N PHE A 57 -7.79 6.92 1.01
CA PHE A 57 -9.17 6.46 0.83
C PHE A 57 -9.71 5.79 2.09
N GLY A 58 -10.99 6.02 2.38
CA GLY A 58 -11.68 5.37 3.49
C GLY A 58 -11.99 3.90 3.23
N GLY A 59 -11.99 3.08 4.30
CA GLY A 59 -12.17 1.64 4.23
C GLY A 59 -10.93 0.90 3.75
N CYS A 60 -10.92 -0.43 3.93
CA CYS A 60 -9.78 -1.27 3.53
C CYS A 60 -10.23 -2.71 3.28
N THR A 61 -9.61 -3.37 2.33
CA THR A 61 -9.86 -4.77 1.96
C THR A 61 -9.24 -5.77 2.95
N LEU A 62 -8.27 -5.33 3.79
CA LEU A 62 -7.59 -6.16 4.79
C LEU A 62 -8.07 -5.90 6.23
N ARG A 63 -8.18 -4.64 6.66
CA ARG A 63 -8.53 -4.27 8.04
C ARG A 63 -7.62 -4.90 9.08
N CYS A 64 -6.30 -4.79 8.89
CA CYS A 64 -5.32 -5.34 9.86
C CYS A 64 -5.57 -4.79 11.26
N CYS A 65 -5.53 -5.64 12.29
CA CYS A 65 -5.81 -5.25 13.68
C CYS A 65 -4.79 -4.25 14.25
N TYR A 66 -3.62 -4.12 13.63
CA TYR A 66 -2.54 -3.20 13.99
C TYR A 66 -2.38 -2.02 13.01
N CYS A 67 -3.39 -1.71 12.20
CA CYS A 67 -3.29 -0.68 11.16
C CYS A 67 -3.11 0.70 11.76
N GLN A 68 -2.03 1.41 11.42
CA GLN A 68 -1.81 2.80 11.84
C GLN A 68 -2.98 3.72 11.42
N ASN A 69 -3.56 3.45 10.25
CA ASN A 69 -4.70 4.18 9.71
C ASN A 69 -6.05 3.57 10.15
N ALA A 70 -6.13 2.98 11.35
CA ALA A 70 -7.33 2.30 11.84
C ALA A 70 -8.57 3.21 11.87
N ALA A 71 -8.38 4.50 12.09
CA ALA A 71 -9.45 5.51 12.08
C ALA A 71 -10.24 5.53 10.76
N ILE A 72 -9.56 5.30 9.64
CA ILE A 72 -10.16 5.35 8.29
C ILE A 72 -10.29 3.97 7.64
N SER A 73 -9.45 2.99 8.00
CA SER A 73 -9.47 1.65 7.42
C SER A 73 -10.52 0.75 8.04
N GLY A 74 -10.80 0.91 9.32
CA GLY A 74 -11.77 0.11 10.08
C GLY A 74 -13.22 0.48 9.78
N ARG A 75 -13.47 1.76 9.52
CA ARG A 75 -14.78 2.28 9.11
C ARG A 75 -14.58 3.18 7.90
N PRO A 76 -15.43 3.05 6.85
CA PRO A 76 -15.38 3.97 5.72
C PRO A 76 -15.65 5.39 6.24
N ALA A 77 -14.65 6.24 6.12
CA ALA A 77 -14.70 7.63 6.54
C ALA A 77 -14.13 8.51 5.43
N GLY A 78 -14.59 9.75 5.34
CA GLY A 78 -14.10 10.71 4.37
C GLY A 78 -15.22 11.45 3.63
N GLN A 79 -14.80 12.39 2.80
CA GLN A 79 -15.69 13.12 1.91
C GLN A 79 -16.00 12.26 0.69
N ALA A 80 -17.29 12.16 0.35
CA ALA A 80 -17.74 11.49 -0.86
C ALA A 80 -17.39 12.32 -2.09
N VAL A 81 -16.72 11.69 -3.06
CA VAL A 81 -16.32 12.35 -4.32
C VAL A 81 -16.62 11.45 -5.51
N ASP A 82 -16.99 12.06 -6.63
CA ASP A 82 -17.05 11.42 -7.94
C ASP A 82 -15.67 11.49 -8.65
N SER A 83 -15.58 10.93 -9.85
CA SER A 83 -14.32 10.93 -10.62
C SER A 83 -13.86 12.34 -10.97
N ALA A 84 -14.76 13.28 -11.25
CA ALA A 84 -14.42 14.67 -11.54
C ALA A 84 -13.93 15.40 -10.29
N GLY A 85 -14.55 15.16 -9.14
CA GLY A 85 -14.09 15.66 -7.84
C GLY A 85 -12.72 15.12 -7.46
N LEU A 86 -12.51 13.83 -7.67
CA LEU A 86 -11.21 13.21 -7.42
C LEU A 86 -10.11 13.77 -8.33
N ARG A 87 -10.43 13.99 -9.62
CA ARG A 87 -9.51 14.64 -10.56
C ARG A 87 -9.09 16.02 -10.10
N ARG A 88 -10.05 16.86 -9.62
CA ARG A 88 -9.72 18.19 -9.07
C ARG A 88 -8.77 18.10 -7.87
N ILE A 89 -8.97 17.12 -6.98
CA ILE A 89 -8.03 16.89 -5.85
C ILE A 89 -6.62 16.62 -6.36
N PHE A 90 -6.46 15.78 -7.37
CA PHE A 90 -5.14 15.50 -7.97
C PHE A 90 -4.52 16.76 -8.54
N GLU A 91 -5.26 17.54 -9.30
CA GLU A 91 -4.80 18.79 -9.92
C GLU A 91 -4.43 19.85 -8.88
N GLU A 92 -5.17 19.95 -7.79
CA GLU A 92 -4.86 20.85 -6.66
C GLU A 92 -3.57 20.44 -5.94
N LEU A 93 -3.33 19.14 -5.71
CA LEU A 93 -2.09 18.65 -5.12
C LEU A 93 -0.88 18.91 -6.05
N ILE A 94 -1.04 18.70 -7.35
CA ILE A 94 -0.01 18.99 -8.35
C ILE A 94 0.29 20.50 -8.39
N ALA A 95 -0.73 21.34 -8.35
CA ALA A 95 -0.56 22.80 -8.30
C ALA A 95 0.15 23.28 -7.02
N GLN A 96 0.04 22.53 -5.91
CA GLN A 96 0.79 22.77 -4.66
C GLN A 96 2.23 22.25 -4.71
N GLY A 97 2.63 21.58 -5.78
CA GLY A 97 4.00 21.08 -5.99
C GLY A 97 4.19 19.59 -5.71
N ALA A 98 3.12 18.80 -5.66
CA ALA A 98 3.24 17.34 -5.56
C ALA A 98 4.08 16.77 -6.71
N GLU A 99 5.05 15.93 -6.38
CA GLU A 99 5.95 15.32 -7.35
C GLU A 99 5.42 14.01 -7.94
N ASN A 100 4.40 13.45 -7.31
CA ASN A 100 3.60 12.33 -7.77
C ASN A 100 2.20 12.42 -7.15
N ILE A 101 1.26 11.56 -7.59
CA ILE A 101 -0.01 11.33 -6.91
C ILE A 101 0.03 9.93 -6.31
N ASP A 102 0.02 9.85 -4.99
CA ASP A 102 0.03 8.61 -4.23
C ASP A 102 -1.40 8.23 -3.79
N LEU A 103 -1.92 7.16 -4.35
CA LEU A 103 -3.25 6.61 -4.09
C LEU A 103 -3.16 5.59 -2.96
N VAL A 104 -3.45 6.00 -1.73
CA VAL A 104 -3.33 5.14 -0.54
C VAL A 104 -4.59 4.32 -0.35
N THR A 105 -4.50 3.01 -0.57
CA THR A 105 -5.60 2.03 -0.46
C THR A 105 -6.80 2.36 -1.36
N PRO A 106 -6.63 2.48 -2.70
CA PRO A 106 -7.70 2.89 -3.62
C PRO A 106 -8.58 1.74 -4.11
N THR A 107 -8.20 0.48 -3.89
CA THR A 107 -8.75 -0.74 -4.51
C THR A 107 -10.28 -0.78 -4.53
N GLN A 108 -10.91 -0.45 -3.40
CA GLN A 108 -12.36 -0.50 -3.25
C GLN A 108 -13.10 0.59 -4.04
N PHE A 109 -12.37 1.55 -4.63
CA PHE A 109 -12.93 2.68 -5.37
C PHE A 109 -12.41 2.81 -6.82
N LEU A 110 -11.79 1.77 -7.36
CA LEU A 110 -11.23 1.78 -8.72
C LEU A 110 -12.23 2.20 -9.81
N PRO A 111 -13.52 1.85 -9.79
CA PRO A 111 -14.46 2.37 -10.77
C PRO A 111 -14.59 3.91 -10.79
N THR A 112 -14.32 4.57 -9.67
CA THR A 112 -14.25 6.04 -9.55
C THR A 112 -12.84 6.57 -9.84
N VAL A 113 -11.80 5.85 -9.43
CA VAL A 113 -10.39 6.27 -9.57
C VAL A 113 -9.94 6.23 -11.02
N LEU A 114 -10.24 5.14 -11.76
CA LEU A 114 -9.76 4.98 -13.13
C LEU A 114 -10.15 6.12 -14.08
N PRO A 115 -11.39 6.62 -14.10
CA PRO A 115 -11.74 7.78 -14.92
C PRO A 115 -11.04 9.07 -14.46
N ALA A 116 -10.73 9.21 -13.17
CA ALA A 116 -10.05 10.39 -12.65
C ALA A 116 -8.56 10.46 -13.06
N LEU A 117 -7.97 9.34 -13.49
CA LEU A 117 -6.61 9.28 -14.02
C LEU A 117 -6.53 9.67 -15.51
N GLU A 118 -7.68 9.89 -16.17
CA GLU A 118 -7.75 10.29 -17.59
C GLU A 118 -8.19 11.75 -17.75
N PRO A 119 -7.56 12.54 -18.64
CA PRO A 119 -6.32 12.23 -19.35
C PRO A 119 -5.13 12.07 -18.38
N ARG A 120 -4.05 11.42 -18.84
CA ARG A 120 -2.86 11.14 -18.02
C ARG A 120 -2.39 12.37 -17.25
N LEU A 121 -2.03 12.16 -15.99
CA LEU A 121 -1.46 13.22 -15.13
C LEU A 121 -0.05 13.60 -15.56
N PRO A 122 0.40 14.85 -15.34
CA PRO A 122 1.76 15.30 -15.69
C PRO A 122 2.84 14.80 -14.73
N VAL A 123 2.46 14.12 -13.65
CA VAL A 123 3.34 13.50 -12.65
C VAL A 123 3.06 12.02 -12.55
N PRO A 124 4.02 11.20 -12.06
CA PRO A 124 3.80 9.78 -11.84
C PRO A 124 2.61 9.48 -10.92
N VAL A 125 1.91 8.38 -11.18
CA VAL A 125 0.86 7.84 -10.33
C VAL A 125 1.43 6.67 -9.55
N VAL A 126 1.34 6.75 -8.22
CA VAL A 126 1.72 5.69 -7.27
C VAL A 126 0.46 4.97 -6.80
N TYR A 127 0.46 3.64 -6.89
CA TYR A 127 -0.59 2.78 -6.35
C TYR A 127 -0.10 2.10 -5.06
N ASN A 128 -0.49 2.67 -3.93
CA ASN A 128 -0.06 2.28 -2.59
C ASN A 128 -1.12 1.37 -1.96
N CYS A 129 -0.81 0.11 -1.77
CA CYS A 129 -1.78 -0.89 -1.34
C CYS A 129 -1.23 -1.92 -0.35
N GLY A 130 -2.14 -2.63 0.30
CA GLY A 130 -1.79 -3.70 1.24
C GLY A 130 -1.30 -5.00 0.59
N GLY A 131 -1.08 -5.04 -0.72
CA GLY A 131 -0.65 -6.23 -1.46
C GLY A 131 -1.76 -7.25 -1.74
N TYR A 132 -2.86 -7.21 -1.02
CA TYR A 132 -3.98 -8.14 -1.19
C TYR A 132 -4.90 -7.69 -2.34
N GLU A 133 -4.42 -7.92 -3.57
CA GLU A 133 -5.03 -7.44 -4.81
C GLU A 133 -5.38 -8.58 -5.77
N ARG A 134 -6.41 -8.39 -6.59
CA ARG A 134 -6.73 -9.32 -7.68
C ARG A 134 -5.96 -8.98 -8.93
N VAL A 135 -5.37 -9.97 -9.57
CA VAL A 135 -4.66 -9.82 -10.84
C VAL A 135 -5.56 -9.23 -11.93
N GLU A 136 -6.83 -9.68 -12.03
CA GLU A 136 -7.79 -9.16 -13.02
C GLU A 136 -8.06 -7.66 -12.80
N THR A 137 -8.10 -7.24 -11.53
CA THR A 137 -8.31 -5.82 -11.17
C THR A 137 -7.06 -4.99 -11.48
N LEU A 138 -5.87 -5.53 -11.20
CA LEU A 138 -4.61 -4.86 -11.53
C LEU A 138 -4.41 -4.66 -13.03
N LYS A 139 -4.87 -5.58 -13.88
CA LYS A 139 -4.80 -5.44 -15.34
C LYS A 139 -5.52 -4.20 -15.87
N GLU A 140 -6.57 -3.73 -15.20
CA GLU A 140 -7.28 -2.50 -15.57
C GLU A 140 -6.47 -1.22 -15.26
N LEU A 141 -5.42 -1.34 -14.45
CA LEU A 141 -4.50 -0.26 -14.10
C LEU A 141 -3.32 -0.14 -15.08
N GLU A 142 -3.14 -1.12 -15.98
CA GLU A 142 -2.00 -1.14 -16.92
C GLU A 142 -1.95 0.15 -17.75
N GLY A 143 -0.79 0.79 -17.77
CA GLY A 143 -0.57 2.07 -18.43
C GLY A 143 -1.10 3.32 -17.72
N LYS A 144 -1.80 3.16 -16.57
CA LYS A 144 -2.34 4.26 -15.76
C LYS A 144 -1.53 4.50 -14.48
N VAL A 145 -0.89 3.46 -13.96
CA VAL A 145 -0.02 3.48 -12.80
C VAL A 145 1.43 3.40 -13.25
N ASP A 146 2.28 4.23 -12.68
CA ASP A 146 3.72 4.27 -12.96
C ASP A 146 4.51 3.49 -11.93
N ILE A 147 4.12 3.61 -10.67
CA ILE A 147 4.83 3.01 -9.53
C ILE A 147 3.83 2.22 -8.69
N TYR A 148 4.12 0.95 -8.47
CA TYR A 148 3.41 0.15 -7.47
C TYR A 148 4.17 0.16 -6.15
N LEU A 149 3.43 0.38 -5.06
CA LEU A 149 3.94 0.40 -3.69
C LEU A 149 3.14 -0.60 -2.82
N PRO A 150 3.23 -1.92 -3.12
CA PRO A 150 2.54 -2.93 -2.35
C PRO A 150 3.25 -3.24 -1.03
N ASP A 151 2.49 -3.50 0.02
CA ASP A 151 3.02 -4.20 1.18
C ASP A 151 3.07 -5.71 0.91
N LEU A 152 4.13 -6.39 1.34
CA LEU A 152 4.17 -7.85 1.49
C LEU A 152 4.32 -8.16 2.98
N LYS A 153 3.16 -8.33 3.65
CA LYS A 153 3.07 -8.34 5.12
C LYS A 153 3.39 -9.69 5.75
N TYR A 154 2.93 -10.77 5.12
CA TYR A 154 2.97 -12.12 5.69
C TYR A 154 3.40 -13.14 4.67
N ALA A 155 4.27 -14.08 5.09
CA ALA A 155 4.51 -15.34 4.42
C ALA A 155 3.73 -16.48 5.08
N ASP A 156 3.29 -16.29 6.34
CA ASP A 156 2.54 -17.27 7.11
C ASP A 156 1.02 -17.00 7.03
N GLY A 157 0.27 -17.97 6.50
CA GLY A 157 -1.18 -17.85 6.34
C GLY A 157 -1.94 -17.84 7.67
N THR A 158 -1.42 -18.50 8.72
CA THR A 158 -2.01 -18.49 10.05
C THR A 158 -1.89 -17.10 10.67
N LEU A 159 -0.70 -16.49 10.55
CA LEU A 159 -0.46 -15.13 10.99
C LEU A 159 -1.35 -14.14 10.23
N ALA A 160 -1.44 -14.29 8.90
CA ALA A 160 -2.28 -13.45 8.05
C ALA A 160 -3.77 -13.57 8.40
N ALA A 161 -4.26 -14.77 8.67
CA ALA A 161 -5.62 -15.00 9.15
C ALA A 161 -5.87 -14.32 10.49
N ALA A 162 -4.95 -14.45 11.44
CA ALA A 162 -5.08 -13.88 12.77
C ALA A 162 -5.06 -12.35 12.77
N LEU A 163 -4.19 -11.71 11.96
CA LEU A 163 -3.94 -10.27 12.01
C LEU A 163 -4.75 -9.46 10.97
N SER A 164 -5.18 -10.09 9.87
CA SER A 164 -5.87 -9.41 8.76
C SER A 164 -7.08 -10.17 8.22
N GLY A 165 -7.45 -11.31 8.83
CA GLY A 165 -8.56 -12.14 8.37
C GLY A 165 -8.39 -12.65 6.92
N ALA A 166 -7.14 -12.84 6.46
CA ALA A 166 -6.81 -13.23 5.09
C ALA A 166 -5.77 -14.37 5.09
N GLY A 167 -6.22 -15.60 5.38
CA GLY A 167 -5.33 -16.76 5.45
C GLY A 167 -4.66 -17.12 4.11
N ASP A 168 -5.22 -16.65 3.03
CA ASP A 168 -4.72 -16.76 1.65
C ASP A 168 -3.87 -15.56 1.20
N TYR A 169 -3.46 -14.68 2.14
CA TYR A 169 -2.76 -13.44 1.83
C TYR A 169 -1.51 -13.67 0.97
N PHE A 170 -0.64 -14.60 1.38
CA PHE A 170 0.67 -14.77 0.73
C PHE A 170 0.56 -15.19 -0.74
N PRO A 171 -0.16 -16.26 -1.10
CA PRO A 171 -0.32 -16.62 -2.51
C PRO A 171 -0.98 -15.51 -3.33
N VAL A 172 -1.97 -14.81 -2.77
CA VAL A 172 -2.66 -13.70 -3.45
C VAL A 172 -1.72 -12.51 -3.66
N ALA A 173 -1.02 -12.08 -2.61
CA ALA A 173 -0.13 -10.92 -2.68
C ALA A 173 1.07 -11.17 -3.60
N THR A 174 1.62 -12.38 -3.59
CA THR A 174 2.76 -12.74 -4.45
C THR A 174 2.38 -12.77 -5.93
N GLU A 175 1.21 -13.25 -6.29
CA GLU A 175 0.70 -13.17 -7.67
C GLU A 175 0.42 -11.71 -8.08
N ALA A 176 -0.18 -10.92 -7.19
CA ALA A 176 -0.43 -9.51 -7.42
C ALA A 176 0.87 -8.72 -7.68
N ILE A 177 1.90 -8.95 -6.86
CA ILE A 177 3.20 -8.29 -7.01
C ILE A 177 3.89 -8.70 -8.32
N ARG A 178 3.82 -9.98 -8.72
CA ARG A 178 4.33 -10.40 -10.04
C ARG A 178 3.63 -9.66 -11.18
N GLU A 179 2.32 -9.47 -11.11
CA GLU A 179 1.57 -8.70 -12.11
C GLU A 179 1.97 -7.21 -12.10
N MET A 180 2.17 -6.61 -10.93
CA MET A 180 2.63 -5.22 -10.81
C MET A 180 4.01 -5.04 -11.47
N VAL A 181 4.94 -5.95 -11.20
CA VAL A 181 6.27 -5.95 -11.83
C VAL A 181 6.18 -6.20 -13.33
N ARG A 182 5.30 -7.09 -13.80
CA ARG A 182 5.05 -7.30 -15.24
C ARG A 182 4.64 -6.00 -15.93
N GLN A 183 3.80 -5.19 -15.30
CA GLN A 183 3.29 -3.94 -15.85
C GLN A 183 4.34 -2.82 -15.87
N THR A 184 5.14 -2.71 -14.82
CA THR A 184 6.12 -1.62 -14.69
C THR A 184 7.48 -1.96 -15.28
N GLY A 185 7.86 -3.24 -15.30
CA GLY A 185 9.22 -3.67 -15.60
C GLY A 185 10.21 -3.31 -14.49
N PRO A 186 11.52 -3.38 -14.76
CA PRO A 186 12.56 -2.98 -13.82
C PRO A 186 12.44 -1.51 -13.41
N VAL A 187 12.98 -1.19 -12.22
CA VAL A 187 12.95 0.17 -11.67
C VAL A 187 13.66 1.16 -12.60
N GLN A 188 13.00 2.27 -12.90
CA GLN A 188 13.52 3.35 -13.74
C GLN A 188 13.71 4.62 -12.90
N TRP A 189 14.90 5.20 -13.01
CA TRP A 189 15.31 6.35 -12.24
C TRP A 189 15.35 7.64 -13.07
N GLN A 190 15.00 8.75 -12.44
CA GLN A 190 15.24 10.09 -12.93
C GLN A 190 15.95 10.90 -11.83
N GLY A 191 17.28 10.99 -11.92
CA GLY A 191 18.11 11.47 -10.82
C GLY A 191 18.03 10.49 -9.63
N GLU A 192 17.68 11.00 -8.46
CA GLU A 192 17.54 10.19 -7.22
C GLU A 192 16.13 9.64 -7.00
N LYS A 193 15.19 9.92 -7.92
CA LYS A 193 13.78 9.47 -7.80
C LYS A 193 13.46 8.38 -8.80
N ILE A 194 12.61 7.46 -8.40
CA ILE A 194 12.02 6.51 -9.32
C ILE A 194 10.82 7.14 -10.02
N VAL A 195 10.71 6.87 -11.31
CA VAL A 195 9.59 7.34 -12.14
C VAL A 195 8.72 6.19 -12.63
N ARG A 196 9.22 4.97 -12.51
CA ARG A 196 8.51 3.74 -12.87
C ARG A 196 9.11 2.55 -12.13
N GLY A 197 8.29 1.61 -11.69
CA GLY A 197 8.77 0.39 -11.02
C GLY A 197 7.87 -0.11 -9.91
N THR A 198 8.38 -1.06 -9.14
CA THR A 198 7.70 -1.61 -7.98
C THR A 198 8.61 -1.54 -6.75
N VAL A 199 8.11 -0.95 -5.68
CA VAL A 199 8.77 -0.91 -4.36
C VAL A 199 7.94 -1.77 -3.40
N ILE A 200 8.49 -2.88 -2.95
CA ILE A 200 7.82 -3.80 -2.03
C ILE A 200 8.12 -3.36 -0.60
N ARG A 201 7.09 -3.00 0.14
CA ARG A 201 7.23 -2.62 1.55
C ARG A 201 7.04 -3.83 2.45
N HIS A 202 7.90 -3.97 3.44
CA HIS A 202 7.76 -4.97 4.49
C HIS A 202 7.91 -4.34 5.87
N LEU A 203 6.81 -4.33 6.65
CA LEU A 203 6.80 -3.90 8.04
C LEU A 203 7.15 -5.08 8.94
N ILE A 204 8.27 -4.96 9.66
CA ILE A 204 8.67 -5.97 10.66
C ILE A 204 7.72 -5.86 11.85
N LEU A 205 7.08 -6.97 12.22
CA LEU A 205 6.22 -7.05 13.40
C LEU A 205 6.97 -7.67 14.59
N PRO A 206 6.73 -7.19 15.82
CA PRO A 206 7.35 -7.74 17.02
C PRO A 206 7.12 -9.25 17.16
N GLY A 207 8.18 -10.00 17.43
CA GLY A 207 8.12 -11.45 17.58
C GLY A 207 7.88 -12.23 16.29
N GLN A 208 7.97 -11.59 15.11
CA GLN A 208 7.66 -12.20 13.81
C GLN A 208 8.85 -12.16 12.84
N VAL A 209 10.09 -12.24 13.37
CA VAL A 209 11.31 -12.22 12.56
C VAL A 209 11.29 -13.31 11.49
N GLU A 210 10.91 -14.54 11.84
CA GLU A 210 10.87 -15.68 10.90
C GLU A 210 9.90 -15.46 9.73
N ASN A 211 8.78 -14.77 9.97
CA ASN A 211 7.88 -14.32 8.90
C ASN A 211 8.57 -13.34 7.97
N SER A 212 9.33 -12.39 8.52
CA SER A 212 10.07 -11.39 7.73
C SER A 212 11.17 -12.05 6.87
N LEU A 213 11.91 -13.01 7.42
CA LEU A 213 12.93 -13.74 6.66
C LEU A 213 12.30 -14.46 5.44
N LYS A 214 11.19 -15.16 5.63
CA LYS A 214 10.47 -15.85 4.54
C LYS A 214 9.94 -14.90 3.48
N VAL A 215 9.52 -13.69 3.87
CA VAL A 215 9.11 -12.64 2.92
C VAL A 215 10.29 -12.20 2.07
N LEU A 216 11.45 -11.94 2.69
CA LEU A 216 12.66 -11.54 1.97
C LEU A 216 13.20 -12.66 1.08
N ASP A 217 13.18 -13.91 1.54
CA ASP A 217 13.56 -15.09 0.73
C ASP A 217 12.72 -15.13 -0.56
N TRP A 218 11.40 -15.00 -0.44
CA TRP A 218 10.52 -15.00 -1.61
C TRP A 218 10.85 -13.87 -2.59
N ILE A 219 11.18 -12.67 -2.11
CA ILE A 219 11.56 -11.54 -2.97
C ILE A 219 12.84 -11.87 -3.72
N GLY A 220 13.89 -12.32 -3.01
CA GLY A 220 15.20 -12.67 -3.59
C GLY A 220 15.13 -13.84 -4.57
N GLU A 221 14.32 -14.86 -4.27
CA GLU A 221 14.12 -16.01 -5.15
C GLU A 221 13.30 -15.69 -6.41
N THR A 222 12.44 -14.64 -6.33
CA THR A 222 11.49 -14.31 -7.40
C THR A 222 12.02 -13.28 -8.38
N PHE A 223 12.76 -12.29 -7.91
CA PHE A 223 13.16 -11.15 -8.72
C PHE A 223 14.69 -11.02 -8.81
N ALA A 224 15.19 -10.79 -10.01
CA ALA A 224 16.60 -10.46 -10.21
C ALA A 224 16.91 -9.07 -9.60
N PRO A 225 18.16 -8.81 -9.16
CA PRO A 225 18.60 -7.52 -8.69
C PRO A 225 18.22 -6.38 -9.65
N GLY A 226 17.83 -5.23 -9.12
CA GLY A 226 17.37 -4.07 -9.89
C GLY A 226 15.95 -4.17 -10.47
N THR A 227 15.26 -5.32 -10.30
CA THR A 227 13.88 -5.48 -10.78
C THR A 227 12.88 -4.79 -9.87
N VAL A 228 13.07 -4.92 -8.57
CA VAL A 228 12.25 -4.31 -7.52
C VAL A 228 13.15 -3.66 -6.46
N LEU A 229 12.58 -2.73 -5.70
CA LEU A 229 13.22 -2.23 -4.47
C LEU A 229 12.45 -2.74 -3.27
N VAL A 230 13.15 -2.92 -2.15
CA VAL A 230 12.56 -3.31 -0.87
C VAL A 230 12.61 -2.12 0.09
N SER A 231 11.48 -1.73 0.64
CA SER A 231 11.42 -0.82 1.79
C SER A 231 11.23 -1.64 3.07
N LEU A 232 12.31 -1.80 3.84
CA LEU A 232 12.29 -2.51 5.09
C LEU A 232 11.92 -1.57 6.23
N MET A 233 10.69 -1.69 6.74
CA MET A 233 10.12 -0.76 7.71
C MET A 233 10.23 -1.27 9.14
N ARG A 234 10.78 -0.43 10.04
CA ARG A 234 10.83 -0.68 11.49
C ARG A 234 9.79 0.13 12.30
N GLN A 235 9.00 0.94 11.64
CA GLN A 235 8.11 1.93 12.26
C GLN A 235 6.85 1.35 12.91
N TYR A 236 6.87 0.06 13.28
CA TYR A 236 5.74 -0.50 14.00
C TYR A 236 5.56 0.21 15.36
N THR A 237 4.36 0.76 15.57
CA THR A 237 3.96 1.36 16.84
C THR A 237 2.67 0.71 17.30
N PRO A 238 2.59 0.17 18.52
CA PRO A 238 1.36 -0.39 19.08
C PRO A 238 0.26 0.66 19.11
N ILE A 239 -0.92 0.31 18.62
CA ILE A 239 -2.11 1.15 18.69
C ILE A 239 -3.20 0.43 19.49
N GLY A 240 -3.89 1.17 20.36
CA GLY A 240 -4.93 0.60 21.21
C GLY A 240 -4.41 -0.50 22.14
N HIS A 241 -5.27 -1.47 22.44
CA HIS A 241 -4.97 -2.61 23.31
C HIS A 241 -4.54 -3.82 22.51
N GLN A 242 -3.31 -3.82 22.00
CA GLN A 242 -2.72 -4.99 21.33
C GLN A 242 -2.33 -6.07 22.35
N LYS A 243 -2.40 -7.33 21.94
CA LYS A 243 -1.90 -8.46 22.73
C LYS A 243 -0.43 -8.75 22.41
N PRO A 244 0.35 -9.30 23.35
CA PRO A 244 1.69 -9.77 23.04
C PRO A 244 1.72 -10.70 21.81
N PRO A 245 2.74 -10.57 20.95
CA PRO A 245 3.88 -9.66 21.04
C PRO A 245 3.65 -8.26 20.46
N LEU A 246 2.46 -7.95 19.93
CA LEU A 246 2.13 -6.70 19.24
C LEU A 246 1.90 -5.50 20.19
N ASP A 247 2.02 -5.68 21.49
CA ASP A 247 1.88 -4.65 22.52
C ASP A 247 3.17 -3.84 22.76
N ARG A 248 4.24 -4.13 22.01
CA ARG A 248 5.54 -3.46 22.06
C ARG A 248 6.04 -3.08 20.66
N ARG A 249 7.03 -2.22 20.59
CA ARG A 249 7.82 -1.99 19.38
C ARG A 249 8.76 -3.17 19.13
N ILE A 250 9.30 -3.28 17.91
CA ILE A 250 10.37 -4.23 17.60
C ILE A 250 11.64 -3.85 18.39
N THR A 251 12.46 -4.83 18.72
CA THR A 251 13.77 -4.58 19.33
C THR A 251 14.83 -4.36 18.25
N ASP A 252 15.99 -3.83 18.63
CA ASP A 252 17.09 -3.65 17.69
C ASP A 252 17.59 -5.01 17.19
N GLU A 253 17.62 -6.04 18.04
CA GLU A 253 18.01 -7.39 17.64
C GLU A 253 17.04 -8.00 16.60
N GLU A 254 15.73 -7.76 16.74
CA GLU A 254 14.74 -8.19 15.76
C GLU A 254 14.96 -7.48 14.42
N TYR A 255 15.22 -6.18 14.45
CA TYR A 255 15.51 -5.39 13.26
C TYR A 255 16.80 -5.83 12.58
N ASP A 256 17.91 -5.92 13.34
CA ASP A 256 19.22 -6.26 12.84
C ASP A 256 19.28 -7.67 12.22
N ALA A 257 18.50 -8.61 12.78
CA ALA A 257 18.36 -9.95 12.21
C ALA A 257 17.75 -9.90 10.80
N VAL A 258 16.66 -9.14 10.62
CA VAL A 258 15.97 -9.01 9.31
C VAL A 258 16.81 -8.18 8.33
N LEU A 259 17.44 -7.11 8.81
CA LEU A 259 18.33 -6.26 8.01
C LEU A 259 19.54 -7.07 7.48
N SER A 260 20.16 -7.86 8.34
CA SER A 260 21.26 -8.73 7.93
C SER A 260 20.83 -9.73 6.87
N TRP A 261 19.60 -10.25 6.98
CA TRP A 261 19.05 -11.18 5.99
C TRP A 261 18.77 -10.50 4.64
N MET A 262 18.30 -9.25 4.65
CA MET A 262 18.14 -8.44 3.45
C MET A 262 19.47 -8.29 2.68
N PHE A 263 20.57 -8.00 3.38
CA PHE A 263 21.91 -7.90 2.79
C PHE A 263 22.45 -9.24 2.30
N LEU A 264 22.21 -10.33 3.03
CA LEU A 264 22.66 -11.68 2.64
C LEU A 264 21.96 -12.17 1.35
N ASN A 265 20.77 -11.66 1.06
CA ASN A 265 20.02 -11.99 -0.14
C ASN A 265 20.23 -10.96 -1.28
N ASP A 266 21.21 -10.05 -1.15
CA ASP A 266 21.52 -9.00 -2.15
C ASP A 266 20.28 -8.17 -2.57
N LEU A 267 19.34 -7.93 -1.62
CA LEU A 267 18.14 -7.16 -1.88
C LEU A 267 18.44 -5.66 -1.84
N GLU A 268 18.17 -4.99 -2.96
CA GLU A 268 18.31 -3.55 -3.09
C GLU A 268 17.09 -2.82 -2.48
N GLY A 269 17.34 -1.70 -1.80
CA GLY A 269 16.23 -0.91 -1.26
C GLY A 269 16.62 0.03 -0.13
N PHE A 270 15.65 0.33 0.73
CA PHE A 270 15.78 1.32 1.81
C PHE A 270 15.53 0.68 3.16
N THR A 271 16.18 1.26 4.13
CA THR A 271 16.05 0.90 5.55
C THR A 271 15.65 2.13 6.34
N GLN A 272 14.98 1.93 7.46
CA GLN A 272 14.57 3.03 8.34
C GLN A 272 15.43 3.07 9.58
N GLU A 273 15.79 4.29 10.01
CA GLU A 273 16.47 4.54 11.29
C GLU A 273 15.47 4.41 12.46
N ALA A 274 15.99 4.30 13.69
CA ALA A 274 15.17 4.08 14.88
C ALA A 274 14.15 5.21 15.13
N GLU A 275 14.50 6.44 14.75
CA GLU A 275 13.70 7.64 14.89
C GLU A 275 12.45 7.64 13.97
N ALA A 276 12.43 6.81 12.92
CA ALA A 276 11.28 6.67 12.02
C ALA A 276 10.03 6.09 12.72
N ALA A 277 10.19 5.46 13.89
CA ALA A 277 9.09 4.91 14.68
C ALA A 277 8.42 5.98 15.57
N ASP A 278 8.15 7.18 15.05
CA ASP A 278 7.46 8.25 15.77
C ASP A 278 5.99 8.36 15.30
N VAL A 279 5.09 8.58 16.27
CA VAL A 279 3.65 8.80 16.01
C VAL A 279 3.40 10.05 15.17
N GLY A 280 4.33 11.01 15.18
CA GLY A 280 4.27 12.25 14.39
C GLY A 280 4.29 12.03 12.86
N PHE A 281 4.69 10.85 12.40
CA PHE A 281 4.65 10.49 10.98
C PHE A 281 3.30 9.91 10.52
N VAL A 282 2.39 9.62 11.46
CA VAL A 282 1.03 9.15 11.14
C VAL A 282 0.15 10.36 10.87
N PRO A 283 -0.52 10.46 9.70
CA PRO A 283 -1.43 11.55 9.45
C PRO A 283 -2.58 11.59 10.45
N ASP A 284 -2.92 12.78 10.94
CA ASP A 284 -4.14 13.01 11.71
C ASP A 284 -5.35 12.91 10.79
N PHE A 285 -6.28 12.00 11.07
CA PHE A 285 -7.51 11.77 10.32
C PHE A 285 -8.76 12.26 11.05
#